data_52697f5ab95f017e1ad7d8528883d400
#
_entry.id   52697f5ab95f017e1ad7d8528883d400
#
_cell.length_a   1.000
_cell.length_b   1.000
_cell.length_c   1.000
_cell.angle_alpha   90.00
_cell.angle_beta   90.00
_cell.angle_gamma   90.00
#
_symmetry.space_group_name_H-M   'P 1'
#
loop_
_entity.id
_entity.type
_entity.pdbx_description
1 polymer ?
#
loop_
_entity_poly.entity_id
_entity_poly.type
_entity_poly.pdbx_seq_one_letter_code
_entity_poly.pdbx_strand_id
1 'polypeptide(L)'
;MKALVTGGAGFIGTHLVRNLLERGLEVVVVDNFTLGKQENVDCFKDNKNYKFYNINIEETEKFCEELKNESIDIIYHLAANSDIQKGGKNPSVDYNDTFMTTYTVLEYMRRENIKNLFFSSTSAIYGDKKELLTEVTGDLHPISYYGGAKYASEGFISSYSFMNDFNTVIFRFPNVIGPNLTHGVIFDFVKKLQKNPNELEILGDGTQTKPYLYVLDLVDAIVKFTLDIEMKKGVEIYNAGVETATSVTTIANIVCEELGYENVEYKYTGGNVGWKGDVPKFQYDLTKIHNAGWQAHHTSDESVRETAKYIKEHY
;
A
#
# COMPACT_ATOMS: atom_id res chain seq x y z
N MET A 1 -5.33 -20.11 -13.51
CA MET A 1 -5.55 -18.66 -13.37
C MET A 1 -4.22 -17.98 -13.37
N LYS A 2 -4.08 -16.92 -14.18
CA LYS A 2 -2.83 -16.16 -14.31
C LYS A 2 -3.05 -14.72 -13.82
N ALA A 3 -2.27 -14.30 -12.84
CA ALA A 3 -2.32 -12.97 -12.24
C ALA A 3 -1.18 -12.09 -12.76
N LEU A 4 -1.46 -10.82 -13.04
CA LEU A 4 -0.46 -9.78 -13.24
C LEU A 4 -0.37 -8.93 -11.96
N VAL A 5 0.82 -8.81 -11.39
CA VAL A 5 1.10 -7.95 -10.24
C VAL A 5 2.03 -6.82 -10.68
N THR A 6 1.53 -5.61 -10.77
CA THR A 6 2.37 -4.42 -10.99
C THR A 6 2.89 -3.90 -9.65
N GLY A 7 4.14 -3.48 -9.59
CA GLY A 7 4.78 -3.13 -8.31
C GLY A 7 5.11 -4.36 -7.45
N GLY A 8 5.29 -5.54 -8.08
CA GLY A 8 5.51 -6.79 -7.37
C GLY A 8 6.89 -6.93 -6.70
N ALA A 9 7.87 -6.09 -7.05
CA ALA A 9 9.15 -5.98 -6.35
C ALA A 9 9.10 -5.06 -5.13
N GLY A 10 7.96 -4.37 -4.91
CA GLY A 10 7.72 -3.50 -3.76
C GLY A 10 7.36 -4.27 -2.49
N PHE A 11 7.19 -3.53 -1.39
CA PHE A 11 6.88 -4.07 -0.07
C PHE A 11 5.63 -4.95 -0.05
N ILE A 12 4.45 -4.41 -0.39
CA ILE A 12 3.18 -5.16 -0.42
C ILE A 12 3.20 -6.22 -1.53
N GLY A 13 3.73 -5.84 -2.71
CA GLY A 13 3.77 -6.70 -3.88
C GLY A 13 4.48 -8.04 -3.66
N THR A 14 5.60 -8.04 -2.98
CA THR A 14 6.37 -9.26 -2.67
C THR A 14 5.57 -10.26 -1.84
N HIS A 15 4.83 -9.78 -0.84
CA HIS A 15 3.98 -10.63 0.00
C HIS A 15 2.78 -11.17 -0.78
N LEU A 16 2.16 -10.34 -1.62
CA LEU A 16 1.07 -10.78 -2.49
C LEU A 16 1.53 -11.81 -3.50
N VAL A 17 2.65 -11.58 -4.19
CA VAL A 17 3.24 -12.54 -5.15
C VAL A 17 3.49 -13.89 -4.49
N ARG A 18 4.08 -13.90 -3.29
CA ARG A 18 4.31 -15.13 -2.52
C ARG A 18 3.01 -15.88 -2.26
N ASN A 19 1.97 -15.21 -1.75
CA ASN A 19 0.68 -15.81 -1.45
C ASN A 19 0.01 -16.39 -2.70
N LEU A 20 0.03 -15.66 -3.82
CA LEU A 20 -0.55 -16.12 -5.09
C LEU A 20 0.17 -17.37 -5.63
N LEU A 21 1.51 -17.41 -5.56
CA LEU A 21 2.31 -18.56 -5.97
C LEU A 21 2.07 -19.77 -5.05
N GLU A 22 1.96 -19.59 -3.74
CA GLU A 22 1.64 -20.64 -2.76
C GLU A 22 0.24 -21.23 -2.99
N ARG A 23 -0.70 -20.43 -3.50
CA ARG A 23 -2.02 -20.88 -3.95
C ARG A 23 -2.02 -21.54 -5.34
N GLY A 24 -0.86 -21.64 -5.98
CA GLY A 24 -0.69 -22.33 -7.28
C GLY A 24 -1.08 -21.51 -8.51
N LEU A 25 -1.25 -20.20 -8.39
CA LEU A 25 -1.50 -19.34 -9.56
C LEU A 25 -0.22 -19.19 -10.38
N GLU A 26 -0.38 -18.92 -11.67
CA GLU A 26 0.69 -18.33 -12.48
C GLU A 26 0.74 -16.85 -12.20
N VAL A 27 1.93 -16.31 -11.92
CA VAL A 27 2.11 -14.90 -11.54
C VAL A 27 3.11 -14.23 -12.46
N VAL A 28 2.65 -13.21 -13.16
CA VAL A 28 3.49 -12.28 -13.93
C VAL A 28 3.69 -11.03 -13.08
N VAL A 29 4.93 -10.65 -12.89
CA VAL A 29 5.30 -9.44 -12.13
C VAL A 29 5.88 -8.40 -13.08
N VAL A 30 5.45 -7.15 -12.93
CA VAL A 30 6.03 -5.99 -13.58
C VAL A 30 6.49 -4.98 -12.53
N ASP A 31 7.75 -4.58 -12.62
CA ASP A 31 8.35 -3.56 -11.77
C ASP A 31 9.53 -2.90 -12.50
N ASN A 32 9.83 -1.64 -12.22
CA ASN A 32 10.98 -0.93 -12.76
C ASN A 32 12.09 -0.66 -11.72
N PHE A 33 11.93 -1.20 -10.51
CA PHE A 33 12.82 -1.02 -9.36
C PHE A 33 13.02 0.43 -8.88
N THR A 34 12.11 1.34 -9.22
CA THR A 34 12.19 2.72 -8.70
C THR A 34 12.12 2.75 -7.17
N LEU A 35 11.25 1.92 -6.57
CA LEU A 35 11.12 1.71 -5.12
C LEU A 35 11.23 0.23 -4.74
N GLY A 36 11.04 -0.67 -5.70
CA GLY A 36 11.20 -2.11 -5.54
C GLY A 36 12.65 -2.53 -5.40
N LYS A 37 12.88 -3.75 -4.93
CA LYS A 37 14.21 -4.33 -4.76
C LYS A 37 14.38 -5.60 -5.59
N GLN A 38 15.58 -5.77 -6.17
CA GLN A 38 15.93 -6.97 -6.93
C GLN A 38 15.77 -8.25 -6.10
N GLU A 39 16.20 -8.22 -4.84
CA GLU A 39 16.09 -9.36 -3.91
C GLU A 39 14.66 -9.88 -3.74
N ASN A 40 13.67 -8.99 -3.84
CA ASN A 40 12.26 -9.31 -3.71
C ASN A 40 11.71 -10.13 -4.88
N VAL A 41 12.30 -10.03 -6.06
CA VAL A 41 11.92 -10.83 -7.23
C VAL A 41 12.81 -12.06 -7.40
N ASP A 42 14.07 -11.98 -7.00
CA ASP A 42 15.02 -13.11 -7.10
C ASP A 42 14.60 -14.29 -6.24
N CYS A 43 13.90 -14.07 -5.13
CA CYS A 43 13.40 -15.14 -4.26
C CYS A 43 12.37 -16.06 -4.95
N PHE A 44 11.81 -15.65 -6.10
CA PHE A 44 10.81 -16.42 -6.87
C PHE A 44 11.34 -16.98 -8.19
N LYS A 45 12.58 -16.65 -8.60
CA LYS A 45 13.11 -16.95 -9.93
C LYS A 45 13.07 -18.43 -10.34
N ASP A 46 13.16 -19.33 -9.37
CA ASP A 46 13.14 -20.79 -9.60
C ASP A 46 11.72 -21.39 -9.60
N ASN A 47 10.70 -20.57 -9.36
CA ASN A 47 9.30 -21.02 -9.40
C ASN A 47 8.80 -21.04 -10.85
N LYS A 48 8.39 -22.20 -11.34
CA LYS A 48 7.91 -22.40 -12.72
C LYS A 48 6.66 -21.61 -13.09
N ASN A 49 5.90 -21.16 -12.07
CA ASN A 49 4.69 -20.37 -12.25
C ASN A 49 4.96 -18.86 -12.14
N TYR A 50 6.22 -18.44 -12.04
CA TYR A 50 6.61 -17.04 -11.89
C TYR A 50 7.29 -16.51 -13.16
N LYS A 51 6.93 -15.29 -13.55
CA LYS A 51 7.59 -14.56 -14.62
C LYS A 51 7.77 -13.08 -14.24
N PHE A 52 8.90 -12.50 -14.56
CA PHE A 52 9.22 -11.12 -14.24
C PHE A 52 9.54 -10.31 -15.49
N TYR A 53 9.01 -9.09 -15.56
CA TYR A 53 9.30 -8.10 -16.58
C TYR A 53 9.79 -6.80 -15.92
N ASN A 54 10.97 -6.34 -16.31
CA ASN A 54 11.46 -5.01 -15.93
C ASN A 54 10.97 -3.99 -16.96
N ILE A 55 9.81 -3.39 -16.69
CA ILE A 55 9.15 -2.44 -17.60
C ILE A 55 8.76 -1.19 -16.83
N ASN A 56 8.95 -0.03 -17.46
CA ASN A 56 8.40 1.22 -17.00
C ASN A 56 6.93 1.33 -17.43
N ILE A 57 6.00 1.23 -16.47
CA ILE A 57 4.56 1.11 -16.76
C ILE A 57 3.99 2.36 -17.42
N GLU A 58 4.56 3.55 -17.19
CA GLU A 58 4.12 4.80 -17.83
C GLU A 58 4.28 4.80 -19.35
N GLU A 59 5.14 3.91 -19.90
CA GLU A 59 5.33 3.71 -21.34
C GLU A 59 4.22 2.80 -21.90
N THR A 60 2.99 3.32 -22.04
CA THR A 60 1.77 2.55 -22.34
C THR A 60 1.91 1.58 -23.51
N GLU A 61 2.44 2.04 -24.66
CA GLU A 61 2.53 1.20 -25.87
C GLU A 61 3.51 0.04 -25.67
N LYS A 62 4.65 0.30 -25.05
CA LYS A 62 5.64 -0.72 -24.72
C LYS A 62 5.12 -1.74 -23.73
N PHE A 63 4.44 -1.28 -22.66
CA PHE A 63 3.82 -2.16 -21.68
C PHE A 63 2.81 -3.10 -22.33
N CYS A 64 1.92 -2.57 -23.17
CA CYS A 64 0.92 -3.39 -23.88
C CYS A 64 1.57 -4.39 -24.84
N GLU A 65 2.58 -3.98 -25.60
CA GLU A 65 3.28 -4.85 -26.56
C GLU A 65 4.04 -5.99 -25.86
N GLU A 66 4.75 -5.70 -24.78
CA GLU A 66 5.52 -6.70 -24.02
C GLU A 66 4.63 -7.76 -23.36
N LEU A 67 3.41 -7.40 -22.96
CA LEU A 67 2.51 -8.29 -22.23
C LEU A 67 1.37 -8.88 -23.08
N LYS A 68 1.26 -8.55 -24.35
CA LYS A 68 0.12 -8.93 -25.23
C LYS A 68 -0.16 -10.44 -25.32
N ASN A 69 0.83 -11.29 -25.02
CA ASN A 69 0.70 -12.75 -25.10
C ASN A 69 0.53 -13.43 -23.74
N GLU A 70 0.38 -12.67 -22.66
CA GLU A 70 0.37 -13.24 -21.29
C GLU A 70 -0.96 -13.84 -20.86
N SER A 71 -2.07 -13.60 -21.55
CA SER A 71 -3.39 -14.16 -21.22
C SER A 71 -3.76 -14.02 -19.74
N ILE A 72 -3.79 -12.77 -19.24
CA ILE A 72 -4.02 -12.44 -17.83
C ILE A 72 -5.50 -12.54 -17.48
N ASP A 73 -5.84 -13.19 -16.36
CA ASP A 73 -7.19 -13.33 -15.82
C ASP A 73 -7.55 -12.20 -14.84
N ILE A 74 -6.55 -11.71 -14.08
CA ILE A 74 -6.71 -10.65 -13.07
C ILE A 74 -5.46 -9.80 -12.95
N ILE A 75 -5.64 -8.50 -12.70
CA ILE A 75 -4.54 -7.58 -12.43
C ILE A 75 -4.63 -7.07 -10.99
N TYR A 76 -3.51 -7.15 -10.27
CA TYR A 76 -3.27 -6.50 -8.98
C TYR A 76 -2.39 -5.27 -9.23
N HIS A 77 -3.00 -4.10 -9.26
CA HIS A 77 -2.29 -2.85 -9.53
C HIS A 77 -1.82 -2.20 -8.23
N LEU A 78 -0.56 -2.48 -7.87
CA LEU A 78 0.11 -1.94 -6.68
C LEU A 78 1.18 -0.89 -7.03
N ALA A 79 1.62 -0.83 -8.29
CA ALA A 79 2.63 0.12 -8.74
C ALA A 79 2.13 1.56 -8.54
N ALA A 80 2.88 2.33 -7.77
CA ALA A 80 2.65 3.75 -7.50
C ALA A 80 3.89 4.35 -6.83
N ASN A 81 4.00 5.69 -6.84
CA ASN A 81 4.89 6.34 -5.90
C ASN A 81 4.34 6.18 -4.47
N SER A 82 5.10 5.59 -3.56
CA SER A 82 4.75 5.52 -2.12
C SER A 82 5.56 6.49 -1.26
N ASP A 83 6.52 7.22 -1.85
CA ASP A 83 7.26 8.29 -1.19
C ASP A 83 6.54 9.63 -1.37
N ILE A 84 5.59 9.91 -0.46
CA ILE A 84 4.78 11.13 -0.51
C ILE A 84 5.64 12.40 -0.37
N GLN A 85 6.78 12.33 0.33
CA GLN A 85 7.69 13.47 0.47
C GLN A 85 8.43 13.77 -0.84
N LYS A 86 8.83 12.73 -1.59
CA LYS A 86 9.42 12.87 -2.93
C LYS A 86 8.40 13.51 -3.89
N GLY A 87 7.16 13.01 -3.91
CA GLY A 87 6.05 13.59 -4.66
C GLY A 87 5.78 15.05 -4.27
N GLY A 88 5.81 15.37 -2.97
CA GLY A 88 5.65 16.74 -2.45
C GLY A 88 6.69 17.73 -2.97
N LYS A 89 7.90 17.28 -3.29
CA LYS A 89 8.98 18.07 -3.90
C LYS A 89 8.86 18.17 -5.43
N ASN A 90 8.32 17.14 -6.07
CA ASN A 90 8.16 17.08 -7.52
C ASN A 90 6.82 16.41 -7.88
N PRO A 91 5.77 17.18 -8.19
CA PRO A 91 4.45 16.65 -8.53
C PRO A 91 4.41 15.68 -9.72
N SER A 92 5.38 15.80 -10.65
CA SER A 92 5.46 14.90 -11.81
C SER A 92 5.67 13.44 -11.42
N VAL A 93 6.25 13.18 -10.23
CA VAL A 93 6.43 11.83 -9.71
C VAL A 93 5.08 11.16 -9.48
N ASP A 94 4.16 11.83 -8.77
CA ASP A 94 2.84 11.26 -8.52
C ASP A 94 1.97 11.21 -9.78
N TYR A 95 2.14 12.17 -10.70
CA TYR A 95 1.47 12.14 -11.99
C TYR A 95 1.91 10.92 -12.81
N ASN A 96 3.21 10.71 -12.98
CA ASN A 96 3.75 9.62 -13.80
C ASN A 96 3.66 8.26 -13.11
N ASP A 97 4.21 8.15 -11.90
CA ASP A 97 4.38 6.86 -11.22
C ASP A 97 3.08 6.35 -10.56
N THR A 98 2.04 7.20 -10.44
CA THR A 98 0.77 6.81 -9.82
C THR A 98 -0.40 6.91 -10.80
N PHE A 99 -0.65 8.08 -11.41
CA PHE A 99 -1.80 8.24 -12.28
C PHE A 99 -1.57 7.63 -13.67
N MET A 100 -0.46 7.92 -14.33
CA MET A 100 -0.16 7.39 -15.67
C MET A 100 0.03 5.87 -15.67
N THR A 101 0.61 5.31 -14.62
CA THR A 101 0.69 3.85 -14.47
C THR A 101 -0.69 3.21 -14.38
N THR A 102 -1.64 3.85 -13.67
CA THR A 102 -3.04 3.41 -13.62
C THR A 102 -3.71 3.50 -15.00
N TYR A 103 -3.52 4.61 -15.72
CA TYR A 103 -4.04 4.76 -17.08
C TYR A 103 -3.52 3.66 -18.01
N THR A 104 -2.23 3.35 -17.96
CA THR A 104 -1.62 2.28 -18.76
C THR A 104 -2.25 0.91 -18.47
N VAL A 105 -2.42 0.58 -17.19
CA VAL A 105 -3.06 -0.69 -16.79
C VAL A 105 -4.49 -0.78 -17.32
N LEU A 106 -5.26 0.30 -17.23
CA LEU A 106 -6.64 0.35 -17.74
C LEU A 106 -6.69 0.19 -19.27
N GLU A 107 -5.77 0.82 -20.03
CA GLU A 107 -5.65 0.65 -21.48
C GLU A 107 -5.25 -0.79 -21.86
N TYR A 108 -4.32 -1.40 -21.13
CA TYR A 108 -3.97 -2.79 -21.33
C TYR A 108 -5.17 -3.72 -21.09
N MET A 109 -5.89 -3.54 -19.99
CA MET A 109 -7.12 -4.30 -19.71
C MET A 109 -8.16 -4.18 -20.84
N ARG A 110 -8.38 -2.94 -21.31
CA ARG A 110 -9.33 -2.68 -22.40
C ARG A 110 -8.91 -3.34 -23.71
N ARG A 111 -7.63 -3.29 -24.07
CA ARG A 111 -7.08 -3.87 -25.31
C ARG A 111 -7.11 -5.41 -25.28
N GLU A 112 -6.74 -6.01 -24.15
CA GLU A 112 -6.67 -7.47 -23.97
C GLU A 112 -7.97 -8.07 -23.42
N ASN A 113 -9.04 -7.28 -23.27
CA ASN A 113 -10.34 -7.70 -22.72
C ASN A 113 -10.26 -8.36 -21.34
N ILE A 114 -9.30 -7.93 -20.50
CA ILE A 114 -9.16 -8.39 -19.12
C ILE A 114 -10.23 -7.70 -18.27
N LYS A 115 -10.92 -8.47 -17.41
CA LYS A 115 -12.08 -7.94 -16.67
C LYS A 115 -11.83 -7.66 -15.20
N ASN A 116 -10.91 -8.35 -14.55
CA ASN A 116 -10.74 -8.30 -13.10
C ASN A 116 -9.57 -7.41 -12.70
N LEU A 117 -9.85 -6.43 -11.84
CA LEU A 117 -8.87 -5.47 -11.33
C LEU A 117 -8.96 -5.37 -9.81
N PHE A 118 -7.83 -5.54 -9.14
CA PHE A 118 -7.61 -5.03 -7.78
C PHE A 118 -6.79 -3.74 -7.86
N PHE A 119 -7.22 -2.69 -7.18
CA PHE A 119 -6.50 -1.42 -7.09
C PHE A 119 -6.18 -1.03 -5.65
N SER A 120 -4.91 -0.72 -5.40
CA SER A 120 -4.43 -0.18 -4.14
C SER A 120 -4.67 1.33 -4.06
N SER A 121 -5.71 1.75 -3.35
CA SER A 121 -5.94 3.15 -3.01
C SER A 121 -5.46 3.47 -1.59
N THR A 122 -5.82 4.61 -1.03
CA THR A 122 -5.22 5.15 0.19
C THR A 122 -6.18 6.02 0.98
N SER A 123 -5.95 6.14 2.30
CA SER A 123 -6.60 7.14 3.15
C SER A 123 -6.31 8.59 2.72
N ALA A 124 -5.20 8.84 2.02
CA ALA A 124 -4.81 10.18 1.61
C ALA A 124 -5.79 10.88 0.66
N ILE A 125 -6.71 10.13 0.00
CA ILE A 125 -7.75 10.70 -0.85
C ILE A 125 -8.79 11.49 -0.06
N TYR A 126 -9.00 11.16 1.22
CA TYR A 126 -9.98 11.83 2.07
C TYR A 126 -9.56 13.25 2.46
N GLY A 127 -8.26 13.54 2.45
CA GLY A 127 -7.70 14.80 2.94
C GLY A 127 -7.75 14.90 4.48
N ASP A 128 -7.71 16.12 5.02
CA ASP A 128 -7.75 16.36 6.47
C ASP A 128 -9.19 16.42 7.00
N LYS A 129 -9.86 15.26 7.03
CA LYS A 129 -11.21 15.08 7.57
C LYS A 129 -11.15 14.74 9.06
N LYS A 130 -12.12 15.26 9.83
CA LYS A 130 -12.23 15.01 11.28
C LYS A 130 -13.29 13.99 11.64
N GLU A 131 -14.24 13.76 10.73
CA GLU A 131 -15.28 12.75 10.86
C GLU A 131 -14.74 11.33 10.63
N LEU A 132 -15.53 10.36 11.06
CA LEU A 132 -15.29 8.94 10.75
C LEU A 132 -15.39 8.71 9.24
N LEU A 133 -14.35 8.15 8.64
CA LEU A 133 -14.23 8.00 7.19
C LEU A 133 -14.96 6.74 6.72
N THR A 134 -15.95 6.93 5.87
CA THR A 134 -16.69 5.86 5.18
C THR A 134 -16.34 5.83 3.70
N GLU A 135 -16.64 4.75 3.00
CA GLU A 135 -16.43 4.65 1.54
C GLU A 135 -17.30 5.65 0.74
N VAL A 136 -18.39 6.11 1.35
CA VAL A 136 -19.32 7.11 0.78
C VAL A 136 -19.06 8.53 1.28
N THR A 137 -18.02 8.75 2.07
CA THR A 137 -17.59 10.10 2.46
C THR A 137 -17.38 10.93 1.20
N GLY A 138 -18.14 12.00 1.04
CA GLY A 138 -18.06 12.91 -0.11
C GLY A 138 -17.12 14.09 0.15
N ASP A 139 -17.11 15.04 -0.79
CA ASP A 139 -16.35 16.28 -0.68
C ASP A 139 -14.86 16.03 -0.39
N LEU A 140 -14.25 15.16 -1.20
CA LEU A 140 -12.87 14.75 -1.02
C LEU A 140 -11.90 15.82 -1.49
N HIS A 141 -11.04 16.29 -0.59
CA HIS A 141 -10.01 17.29 -0.84
C HIS A 141 -8.62 16.76 -0.44
N PRO A 142 -7.97 15.93 -1.29
CA PRO A 142 -6.61 15.46 -1.02
C PRO A 142 -5.65 16.62 -0.78
N ILE A 143 -4.82 16.54 0.27
CA ILE A 143 -3.86 17.56 0.65
C ILE A 143 -2.41 17.22 0.23
N SER A 144 -2.24 16.14 -0.55
CA SER A 144 -0.98 15.74 -1.16
C SER A 144 -1.17 15.41 -2.63
N TYR A 145 -0.11 15.54 -3.43
CA TYR A 145 -0.14 15.17 -4.86
C TYR A 145 -0.40 13.66 -5.02
N TYR A 146 0.18 12.86 -4.14
CA TYR A 146 -0.10 11.42 -4.05
C TYR A 146 -1.60 11.12 -3.87
N GLY A 147 -2.23 11.74 -2.86
CA GLY A 147 -3.67 11.58 -2.63
C GLY A 147 -4.50 12.04 -3.83
N GLY A 148 -4.12 13.16 -4.46
CA GLY A 148 -4.75 13.67 -5.68
C GLY A 148 -4.64 12.69 -6.85
N ALA A 149 -3.45 12.13 -7.09
CA ALA A 149 -3.21 11.15 -8.16
C ALA A 149 -3.98 9.85 -7.93
N LYS A 150 -4.02 9.32 -6.68
CA LYS A 150 -4.82 8.14 -6.33
C LYS A 150 -6.32 8.40 -6.50
N TYR A 151 -6.81 9.57 -6.11
CA TYR A 151 -8.22 9.94 -6.29
C TYR A 151 -8.60 10.08 -7.77
N ALA A 152 -7.75 10.70 -8.58
CA ALA A 152 -7.92 10.75 -10.03
C ALA A 152 -7.95 9.34 -10.65
N SER A 153 -7.08 8.44 -10.17
CA SER A 153 -7.05 7.03 -10.57
C SER A 153 -8.37 6.31 -10.27
N GLU A 154 -8.95 6.48 -9.07
CA GLU A 154 -10.27 5.91 -8.74
C GLU A 154 -11.36 6.40 -9.70
N GLY A 155 -11.35 7.69 -10.07
CA GLY A 155 -12.28 8.28 -11.03
C GLY A 155 -12.16 7.64 -12.43
N PHE A 156 -10.93 7.45 -12.93
CA PHE A 156 -10.68 6.78 -14.20
C PHE A 156 -11.06 5.30 -14.15
N ILE A 157 -10.70 4.59 -13.08
CA ILE A 157 -11.09 3.19 -12.87
C ILE A 157 -12.62 3.05 -12.92
N SER A 158 -13.36 3.94 -12.25
CA SER A 158 -14.83 3.93 -12.27
C SER A 158 -15.37 4.07 -13.68
N SER A 159 -14.85 5.03 -14.46
CA SER A 159 -15.27 5.27 -15.85
C SER A 159 -14.95 4.07 -16.75
N TYR A 160 -13.73 3.52 -16.66
CA TYR A 160 -13.32 2.35 -17.44
C TYR A 160 -14.13 1.10 -17.07
N SER A 161 -14.40 0.90 -15.77
CA SER A 161 -15.19 -0.23 -15.28
C SER A 161 -16.61 -0.19 -15.85
N PHE A 162 -17.22 0.99 -15.89
CA PHE A 162 -18.55 1.15 -16.49
C PHE A 162 -18.54 0.92 -18.02
N MET A 163 -17.59 1.54 -18.71
CA MET A 163 -17.53 1.52 -20.19
C MET A 163 -17.10 0.15 -20.75
N ASN A 164 -16.35 -0.66 -20.01
CA ASN A 164 -15.76 -1.91 -20.49
C ASN A 164 -16.19 -3.13 -19.68
N ASP A 165 -17.19 -3.01 -18.81
CA ASP A 165 -17.71 -4.09 -17.97
C ASP A 165 -16.63 -4.76 -17.10
N PHE A 166 -15.78 -3.94 -16.45
CA PHE A 166 -14.77 -4.47 -15.53
C PHE A 166 -15.40 -4.82 -14.17
N ASN A 167 -14.78 -5.80 -13.50
CA ASN A 167 -15.03 -6.17 -12.12
C ASN A 167 -13.87 -5.62 -11.28
N THR A 168 -14.11 -4.59 -10.49
CA THR A 168 -13.04 -3.88 -9.81
C THR A 168 -13.24 -3.86 -8.31
N VAL A 169 -12.21 -4.24 -7.57
CA VAL A 169 -12.12 -4.06 -6.11
C VAL A 169 -11.07 -2.99 -5.82
N ILE A 170 -11.46 -1.96 -5.09
CA ILE A 170 -10.58 -0.88 -4.62
C ILE A 170 -10.49 -0.95 -3.12
N PHE A 171 -9.26 -1.04 -2.59
CA PHE A 171 -9.03 -0.88 -1.16
C PHE A 171 -8.38 0.47 -0.86
N ARG A 172 -9.04 1.25 0.00
CA ARG A 172 -8.48 2.45 0.63
C ARG A 172 -7.89 2.03 1.96
N PHE A 173 -6.58 1.83 2.04
CA PHE A 173 -5.94 1.39 3.26
C PHE A 173 -5.07 2.47 3.91
N PRO A 174 -4.82 2.37 5.25
CA PRO A 174 -3.97 3.30 5.99
C PRO A 174 -2.49 2.99 5.76
N ASN A 175 -1.64 3.40 6.69
CA ASN A 175 -0.24 3.00 6.70
C ASN A 175 -0.13 1.47 6.85
N VAL A 176 0.54 0.83 5.90
CA VAL A 176 0.83 -0.61 5.93
C VAL A 176 2.25 -0.82 6.44
N ILE A 177 2.41 -1.75 7.37
CA ILE A 177 3.70 -2.08 8.00
C ILE A 177 3.88 -3.59 8.12
N GLY A 178 5.10 -4.06 8.37
CA GLY A 178 5.40 -5.49 8.51
C GLY A 178 6.77 -5.88 7.99
N PRO A 179 7.01 -7.18 7.77
CA PRO A 179 8.26 -7.69 7.21
C PRO A 179 8.61 -7.06 5.87
N ASN A 180 9.90 -6.81 5.61
CA ASN A 180 10.43 -6.13 4.42
C ASN A 180 10.12 -4.63 4.32
N LEU A 181 9.59 -3.99 5.38
CA LEU A 181 9.44 -2.54 5.43
C LEU A 181 10.83 -1.87 5.39
N THR A 182 10.99 -0.85 4.55
CA THR A 182 12.31 -0.20 4.31
C THR A 182 12.34 1.28 4.67
N HIS A 183 11.22 1.85 5.05
CA HIS A 183 11.07 3.27 5.38
C HIS A 183 9.87 3.50 6.32
N GLY A 184 9.74 4.74 6.81
CA GLY A 184 8.66 5.13 7.71
C GLY A 184 9.10 5.15 9.16
N VAL A 185 8.20 5.61 10.05
CA VAL A 185 8.53 5.98 11.45
C VAL A 185 9.18 4.86 12.25
N ILE A 186 8.73 3.61 12.09
CA ILE A 186 9.28 2.45 12.83
C ILE A 186 10.71 2.19 12.38
N PHE A 187 10.94 2.15 11.06
CA PHE A 187 12.26 1.94 10.47
C PHE A 187 13.23 3.07 10.90
N ASP A 188 12.78 4.32 10.84
CA ASP A 188 13.58 5.48 11.23
C ASP A 188 13.94 5.43 12.71
N PHE A 189 13.02 5.05 13.58
CA PHE A 189 13.28 4.96 15.03
C PHE A 189 14.30 3.84 15.33
N VAL A 190 14.17 2.68 14.72
CA VAL A 190 15.17 1.59 14.86
C VAL A 190 16.56 2.10 14.42
N LYS A 191 16.66 2.76 13.26
CA LYS A 191 17.95 3.28 12.76
C LYS A 191 18.52 4.40 13.63
N LYS A 192 17.68 5.30 14.15
CA LYS A 192 18.13 6.36 15.08
C LYS A 192 18.66 5.77 16.37
N LEU A 193 17.96 4.80 16.96
CA LEU A 193 18.37 4.14 18.21
C LEU A 193 19.60 3.24 18.05
N GLN A 194 19.76 2.55 16.92
CA GLN A 194 21.00 1.84 16.61
C GLN A 194 22.22 2.77 16.56
N LYS A 195 22.03 4.02 16.12
CA LYS A 195 23.08 5.03 16.06
C LYS A 195 23.33 5.73 17.40
N ASN A 196 22.26 6.03 18.14
CA ASN A 196 22.31 6.66 19.46
C ASN A 196 21.25 6.05 20.38
N PRO A 197 21.63 5.09 21.26
CA PRO A 197 20.68 4.39 22.11
C PRO A 197 20.13 5.22 23.28
N ASN A 198 20.64 6.42 23.51
CA ASN A 198 20.29 7.26 24.67
C ASN A 198 19.25 8.33 24.33
N GLU A 199 19.05 8.64 23.04
CA GLU A 199 18.20 9.74 22.61
C GLU A 199 17.45 9.37 21.34
N LEU A 200 16.15 9.69 21.27
CA LEU A 200 15.32 9.51 20.11
C LEU A 200 14.63 10.82 19.71
N GLU A 201 15.00 11.38 18.56
CA GLU A 201 14.29 12.51 17.98
C GLU A 201 12.96 12.06 17.39
N ILE A 202 11.87 12.69 17.82
CA ILE A 202 10.49 12.45 17.38
C ILE A 202 9.96 13.70 16.68
N LEU A 203 9.59 13.57 15.41
CA LEU A 203 9.01 14.68 14.65
C LEU A 203 7.60 15.00 15.16
N GLY A 204 7.31 16.29 15.36
CA GLY A 204 6.07 16.76 15.95
C GLY A 204 6.09 16.70 17.47
N ASP A 205 4.92 16.59 18.08
CA ASP A 205 4.70 16.49 19.53
C ASP A 205 4.45 15.05 20.03
N GLY A 206 4.51 14.07 19.11
CA GLY A 206 4.29 12.66 19.40
C GLY A 206 2.83 12.24 19.55
N THR A 207 1.88 13.17 19.44
CA THR A 207 0.43 12.87 19.60
C THR A 207 -0.25 12.42 18.30
N GLN A 208 0.44 12.55 17.16
CA GLN A 208 -0.08 12.05 15.88
C GLN A 208 -0.44 10.57 16.01
N THR A 209 -1.67 10.23 15.65
CA THR A 209 -2.24 8.89 15.89
C THR A 209 -2.86 8.37 14.61
N LYS A 210 -2.40 7.21 14.14
CA LYS A 210 -2.85 6.58 12.89
C LYS A 210 -3.10 5.09 13.08
N PRO A 211 -4.01 4.49 12.32
CA PRO A 211 -4.07 3.04 12.20
C PRO A 211 -2.86 2.53 11.40
N TYR A 212 -2.27 1.44 11.86
CA TYR A 212 -1.19 0.72 11.18
C TYR A 212 -1.66 -0.71 10.89
N LEU A 213 -1.85 -1.01 9.61
CA LEU A 213 -2.31 -2.31 9.14
C LEU A 213 -1.14 -3.24 8.86
N TYR A 214 -1.20 -4.46 9.37
CA TYR A 214 -0.17 -5.47 9.10
C TYR A 214 -0.24 -5.95 7.65
N VAL A 215 0.90 -6.04 6.97
CA VAL A 215 0.96 -6.36 5.54
C VAL A 215 0.37 -7.72 5.20
N LEU A 216 0.52 -8.72 6.08
CA LEU A 216 -0.05 -10.05 5.82
C LEU A 216 -1.58 -10.05 5.99
N ASP A 217 -2.13 -9.26 6.90
CA ASP A 217 -3.59 -9.07 7.01
C ASP A 217 -4.14 -8.38 5.75
N LEU A 218 -3.42 -7.38 5.23
CA LEU A 218 -3.81 -6.73 3.96
C LEU A 218 -3.79 -7.74 2.79
N VAL A 219 -2.75 -8.57 2.69
CA VAL A 219 -2.65 -9.59 1.63
C VAL A 219 -3.78 -10.61 1.75
N ASP A 220 -4.12 -11.04 2.98
CA ASP A 220 -5.26 -11.91 3.23
C ASP A 220 -6.58 -11.26 2.73
N ALA A 221 -6.80 -9.98 3.07
CA ALA A 221 -7.95 -9.24 2.56
C ALA A 221 -7.98 -9.21 1.03
N ILE A 222 -6.86 -8.82 0.39
CA ILE A 222 -6.77 -8.74 -1.08
C ILE A 222 -7.18 -10.06 -1.71
N VAL A 223 -6.59 -11.15 -1.27
CA VAL A 223 -6.85 -12.48 -1.81
C VAL A 223 -8.29 -12.91 -1.57
N LYS A 224 -8.82 -12.69 -0.37
CA LYS A 224 -10.21 -12.99 -0.04
C LYS A 224 -11.20 -12.30 -0.99
N PHE A 225 -11.02 -11.01 -1.25
CA PHE A 225 -11.94 -10.22 -2.07
C PHE A 225 -11.72 -10.36 -3.58
N THR A 226 -10.69 -11.07 -4.01
CA THR A 226 -10.38 -11.23 -5.43
C THR A 226 -10.38 -12.68 -5.91
N LEU A 227 -10.21 -13.64 -4.99
CA LEU A 227 -10.18 -15.08 -5.34
C LEU A 227 -11.23 -15.90 -4.59
N ASP A 228 -11.46 -15.62 -3.29
CA ASP A 228 -12.37 -16.41 -2.48
C ASP A 228 -13.82 -15.90 -2.55
N ILE A 229 -13.99 -14.61 -2.84
CA ILE A 229 -15.29 -13.96 -3.11
C ILE A 229 -15.36 -13.60 -4.59
N GLU A 230 -16.47 -13.93 -5.24
CA GLU A 230 -16.70 -13.58 -6.64
C GLU A 230 -16.72 -12.05 -6.84
N MET A 231 -15.85 -11.55 -7.70
CA MET A 231 -15.80 -10.13 -8.07
C MET A 231 -17.03 -9.77 -8.92
N LYS A 232 -17.70 -8.70 -8.53
CA LYS A 232 -18.90 -8.23 -9.23
C LYS A 232 -18.58 -7.18 -10.27
N LYS A 233 -19.41 -7.12 -11.32
CA LYS A 233 -19.35 -6.07 -12.34
C LYS A 233 -19.48 -4.69 -11.72
N GLY A 234 -18.60 -3.78 -12.13
CA GLY A 234 -18.52 -2.42 -11.62
C GLY A 234 -17.42 -2.26 -10.58
N VAL A 235 -17.55 -1.28 -9.70
CA VAL A 235 -16.52 -0.93 -8.72
C VAL A 235 -17.04 -1.16 -7.30
N GLU A 236 -16.36 -2.03 -6.58
CA GLU A 236 -16.54 -2.23 -5.14
C GLU A 236 -15.39 -1.56 -4.39
N ILE A 237 -15.69 -0.59 -3.53
CA ILE A 237 -14.70 0.15 -2.72
C ILE A 237 -14.84 -0.29 -1.27
N TYR A 238 -13.71 -0.53 -0.59
CA TYR A 238 -13.66 -0.82 0.83
C TYR A 238 -12.57 0.00 1.53
N ASN A 239 -12.89 0.55 2.69
CA ASN A 239 -11.88 0.94 3.66
C ASN A 239 -11.30 -0.34 4.27
N ALA A 240 -10.05 -0.66 3.96
CA ALA A 240 -9.37 -1.84 4.49
C ALA A 240 -8.36 -1.41 5.56
N GLY A 241 -8.69 -1.62 6.82
CA GLY A 241 -7.91 -1.10 7.93
C GLY A 241 -8.02 -1.95 9.19
N VAL A 242 -7.58 -1.37 10.28
CA VAL A 242 -7.63 -1.91 11.63
C VAL A 242 -8.39 -0.95 12.55
N GLU A 243 -9.15 -1.47 13.51
CA GLU A 243 -10.00 -0.65 14.39
C GLU A 243 -9.20 0.23 15.35
N THR A 244 -7.99 -0.22 15.72
CA THR A 244 -7.11 0.48 16.65
C THR A 244 -6.16 1.44 15.92
N ALA A 245 -5.61 2.39 16.68
CA ALA A 245 -4.64 3.34 16.17
C ALA A 245 -3.52 3.55 17.18
N THR A 246 -2.31 3.79 16.71
CA THR A 246 -1.10 3.92 17.54
C THR A 246 -0.56 5.34 17.43
N SER A 247 -0.20 5.96 18.57
CA SER A 247 0.47 7.25 18.57
C SER A 247 1.96 7.12 18.25
N VAL A 248 2.57 8.20 17.75
CA VAL A 248 4.01 8.20 17.47
C VAL A 248 4.83 7.96 18.75
N THR A 249 4.40 8.48 19.91
CA THR A 249 5.03 8.18 21.20
C THR A 249 4.88 6.69 21.58
N THR A 250 3.70 6.07 21.33
CA THR A 250 3.52 4.64 21.56
C THR A 250 4.42 3.81 20.65
N ILE A 251 4.59 4.20 19.37
CA ILE A 251 5.56 3.55 18.48
C ILE A 251 6.96 3.61 19.05
N ALA A 252 7.39 4.78 19.57
CA ALA A 252 8.70 4.93 20.17
C ALA A 252 8.90 4.00 21.38
N ASN A 253 7.87 3.89 22.24
CA ASN A 253 7.91 2.98 23.40
C ASN A 253 8.05 1.52 22.95
N ILE A 254 7.22 1.06 22.01
CA ILE A 254 7.26 -0.31 21.49
C ILE A 254 8.63 -0.61 20.87
N VAL A 255 9.18 0.31 20.06
CA VAL A 255 10.50 0.12 19.44
C VAL A 255 11.60 0.03 20.50
N CYS A 256 11.58 0.89 21.54
CA CYS A 256 12.56 0.84 22.63
C CYS A 256 12.46 -0.51 23.39
N GLU A 257 11.24 -0.95 23.72
CA GLU A 257 11.01 -2.25 24.37
C GLU A 257 11.58 -3.42 23.54
N GLU A 258 11.25 -3.48 22.24
CA GLU A 258 11.69 -4.58 21.37
C GLU A 258 13.21 -4.57 21.13
N LEU A 259 13.84 -3.41 21.08
CA LEU A 259 15.29 -3.27 20.96
C LEU A 259 16.02 -3.49 22.29
N GLY A 260 15.32 -3.45 23.43
CA GLY A 260 15.90 -3.57 24.76
C GLY A 260 16.63 -2.31 25.20
N TYR A 261 16.23 -1.13 24.73
CA TYR A 261 16.76 0.15 25.17
C TYR A 261 15.94 0.71 26.34
N GLU A 262 16.61 1.02 27.43
CA GLU A 262 16.01 1.61 28.63
C GLU A 262 16.48 3.07 28.79
N ASN A 263 15.63 3.91 29.42
CA ASN A 263 15.94 5.31 29.74
C ASN A 263 16.29 6.19 28.53
N VAL A 264 15.68 5.92 27.37
CA VAL A 264 15.85 6.74 26.16
C VAL A 264 15.19 8.11 26.36
N GLU A 265 15.94 9.20 26.16
CA GLU A 265 15.40 10.56 26.19
C GLU A 265 14.68 10.87 24.87
N TYR A 266 13.38 11.19 24.92
CA TYR A 266 12.62 11.60 23.73
C TYR A 266 12.73 13.09 23.48
N LYS A 267 13.19 13.48 22.29
CA LYS A 267 13.34 14.86 21.83
C LYS A 267 12.26 15.20 20.80
N TYR A 268 11.19 15.83 21.26
CA TYR A 268 10.09 16.25 20.37
C TYR A 268 10.44 17.55 19.65
N THR A 269 10.26 17.58 18.31
CA THR A 269 10.52 18.81 17.52
C THR A 269 9.39 19.83 17.62
N GLY A 270 8.24 19.44 18.18
CA GLY A 270 7.05 20.27 18.35
C GLY A 270 6.19 20.38 17.10
N GLY A 271 4.97 20.93 17.27
CA GLY A 271 3.95 20.96 16.23
C GLY A 271 3.10 19.67 16.17
N ASN A 272 1.92 19.77 15.56
CA ASN A 272 0.94 18.69 15.50
C ASN A 272 1.01 17.85 14.20
N VAL A 273 1.94 18.15 13.30
CA VAL A 273 2.16 17.42 12.03
C VAL A 273 3.63 17.07 11.86
N GLY A 274 3.92 15.92 11.27
CA GLY A 274 5.29 15.52 10.99
C GLY A 274 5.91 16.23 9.77
N TRP A 275 5.08 16.59 8.78
CA TRP A 275 5.50 17.26 7.53
C TRP A 275 4.28 17.87 6.81
N LYS A 276 4.52 18.74 5.80
CA LYS A 276 3.45 19.40 5.03
C LYS A 276 2.71 18.37 4.16
N GLY A 277 1.38 18.28 4.36
CA GLY A 277 0.52 17.29 3.68
C GLY A 277 0.32 16.00 4.46
N ASP A 278 0.85 15.92 5.69
CA ASP A 278 0.55 14.83 6.62
C ASP A 278 -0.85 15.01 7.22
N VAL A 279 -1.60 13.91 7.31
CA VAL A 279 -2.88 13.84 8.04
C VAL A 279 -2.57 13.28 9.44
N PRO A 280 -2.60 14.09 10.49
CA PRO A 280 -2.09 13.68 11.80
C PRO A 280 -2.98 12.64 12.50
N LYS A 281 -4.28 12.63 12.18
CA LYS A 281 -5.24 11.73 12.80
C LYS A 281 -6.41 11.48 11.86
N PHE A 282 -6.79 10.22 11.72
CA PHE A 282 -8.03 9.80 11.05
C PHE A 282 -8.49 8.45 11.59
N GLN A 283 -9.74 8.10 11.35
CA GLN A 283 -10.34 6.82 11.71
C GLN A 283 -11.27 6.35 10.60
N TYR A 284 -11.26 5.05 10.31
CA TYR A 284 -12.18 4.41 9.37
C TYR A 284 -13.42 3.88 10.05
N ASP A 285 -14.53 3.96 9.35
CA ASP A 285 -15.65 3.03 9.50
C ASP A 285 -15.30 1.75 8.71
N LEU A 286 -15.20 0.63 9.40
CA LEU A 286 -14.85 -0.67 8.82
C LEU A 286 -16.08 -1.58 8.68
N THR A 287 -17.29 -1.06 8.95
CA THR A 287 -18.54 -1.84 8.93
C THR A 287 -18.75 -2.57 7.61
N LYS A 288 -18.43 -1.93 6.48
CA LYS A 288 -18.63 -2.52 5.15
C LYS A 288 -17.76 -3.76 4.94
N ILE A 289 -16.46 -3.67 5.24
CA ILE A 289 -15.52 -4.77 5.05
C ILE A 289 -15.75 -5.89 6.06
N HIS A 290 -16.13 -5.57 7.31
CA HIS A 290 -16.53 -6.56 8.32
C HIS A 290 -17.77 -7.34 7.90
N ASN A 291 -18.81 -6.65 7.42
CA ASN A 291 -20.02 -7.31 6.91
C ASN A 291 -19.74 -8.18 5.67
N ALA A 292 -18.70 -7.89 4.90
CA ALA A 292 -18.21 -8.72 3.81
C ALA A 292 -17.32 -9.89 4.30
N GLY A 293 -17.15 -10.03 5.62
CA GLY A 293 -16.55 -11.21 6.27
C GLY A 293 -15.05 -11.14 6.43
N TRP A 294 -14.42 -9.93 6.43
CA TRP A 294 -13.00 -9.78 6.74
C TRP A 294 -12.78 -8.77 7.87
N GLN A 295 -11.84 -9.09 8.73
CA GLN A 295 -11.33 -8.24 9.80
C GLN A 295 -9.84 -8.47 9.97
N ALA A 296 -9.07 -7.42 10.28
CA ALA A 296 -7.64 -7.55 10.57
C ALA A 296 -7.40 -8.46 11.80
N HIS A 297 -6.38 -9.30 11.73
CA HIS A 297 -6.01 -10.21 12.83
C HIS A 297 -5.16 -9.51 13.89
N HIS A 298 -4.41 -8.47 13.49
CA HIS A 298 -3.54 -7.71 14.37
C HIS A 298 -4.15 -6.35 14.72
N THR A 299 -4.00 -5.92 15.96
CA THR A 299 -4.18 -4.52 16.34
C THR A 299 -3.05 -3.66 15.77
N SER A 300 -3.23 -2.35 15.77
CA SER A 300 -2.20 -1.40 15.31
C SER A 300 -0.91 -1.53 16.13
N ASP A 301 -1.00 -1.69 17.47
CA ASP A 301 0.15 -1.85 18.34
C ASP A 301 0.89 -3.19 18.11
N GLU A 302 0.15 -4.29 17.91
CA GLU A 302 0.73 -5.59 17.56
C GLU A 302 1.44 -5.53 16.20
N SER A 303 0.84 -4.86 15.21
CA SER A 303 1.47 -4.64 13.90
C SER A 303 2.80 -3.88 14.01
N VAL A 304 2.84 -2.83 14.87
CA VAL A 304 4.07 -2.07 15.17
C VAL A 304 5.11 -2.96 15.81
N ARG A 305 4.71 -3.76 16.80
CA ARG A 305 5.60 -4.68 17.55
C ARG A 305 6.24 -5.72 16.63
N GLU A 306 5.44 -6.41 15.83
CA GLU A 306 5.95 -7.43 14.90
C GLU A 306 6.88 -6.81 13.83
N THR A 307 6.57 -5.59 13.39
CA THR A 307 7.44 -4.85 12.45
C THR A 307 8.77 -4.48 13.09
N ALA A 308 8.76 -3.98 14.33
CA ALA A 308 9.99 -3.61 15.05
C ALA A 308 10.90 -4.83 15.29
N LYS A 309 10.33 -5.97 15.68
CA LYS A 309 11.06 -7.25 15.81
C LYS A 309 11.73 -7.65 14.50
N TYR A 310 10.96 -7.64 13.41
CA TYR A 310 11.50 -7.98 12.09
C TYR A 310 12.68 -7.08 11.69
N ILE A 311 12.53 -5.76 11.86
CA ILE A 311 13.60 -4.81 11.51
C ILE A 311 14.85 -5.04 12.36
N LYS A 312 14.68 -5.31 13.69
CA LYS A 312 15.79 -5.64 14.59
C LYS A 312 16.60 -6.86 14.13
N GLU A 313 15.92 -7.88 13.60
CA GLU A 313 16.54 -9.14 13.18
C GLU A 313 17.24 -9.07 11.82
N HIS A 314 16.80 -8.16 10.93
CA HIS A 314 17.22 -8.16 9.53
C HIS A 314 18.01 -6.92 9.11
N TYR A 315 18.06 -5.87 9.93
CA TYR A 315 18.75 -4.61 9.66
C TYR A 315 19.56 -4.09 10.84
#